data_b37fd7af5d22c5a4fef3bc30f89076b7
#
_entry.id   b37fd7af5d22c5a4fef3bc30f89076b7
#
_cell.length_a   1.000
_cell.length_b   1.000
_cell.length_c   1.000
_cell.angle_alpha   90.00
_cell.angle_beta   90.00
_cell.angle_gamma   90.00
#
_symmetry.space_group_name_H-M   'P 1'
#
loop_
_entity.id
_entity.type
_entity.pdbx_description
1 polymer ?
#
loop_
_entity_poly.entity_id
_entity_poly.type
_entity_poly.pdbx_seq_one_letter_code
_entity_poly.pdbx_strand_id
1 'polypeptide(L)'
;AVREHSDIIVGIQDMGAAGLLSSSSEMAAKAGMGITLNLDSVPQRETNMTPYELMLSESQERMLLVVKRGEEPAIIDLFQAADLDAVIIGNVTDNGRYILTFDDEIVADVPIDFLTHAPKQNLPMAEPKRIAGFSSAQFEPAVNDVKQTILDLIAQPTIASKAALFRHFDSMVRADTAIKPGGDASLVRVRGTKKALAMTTDVNARYLYLDPFVGAQMAVAEAARNIVATGALPIGITDGLNFGSPDNPEVYYELDQAVAGINALAKQLNTPIISGNVSLYKDRKSTRLNSSHY
;
A
#
# COMPACT_ATOMS: atom_id res chain seq x y z
N ALA A 1 5.84 -18.23 -15.88
CA ALA A 1 7.01 -18.51 -15.03
C ALA A 1 6.61 -19.18 -13.71
N VAL A 2 6.04 -18.45 -12.73
CA VAL A 2 5.74 -19.01 -11.38
C VAL A 2 4.86 -20.27 -11.43
N ARG A 3 3.87 -20.34 -12.34
CA ARG A 3 3.00 -21.52 -12.47
C ARG A 3 3.69 -22.75 -13.06
N GLU A 4 4.65 -22.51 -13.94
CA GLU A 4 5.37 -23.58 -14.67
C GLU A 4 6.55 -24.10 -13.86
N HIS A 5 7.09 -23.31 -12.96
CA HIS A 5 8.25 -23.62 -12.12
C HIS A 5 7.94 -23.55 -10.61
N SER A 6 6.67 -23.76 -10.25
CA SER A 6 6.23 -23.72 -8.84
C SER A 6 6.85 -24.81 -7.96
N ASP A 7 7.39 -25.83 -8.56
CA ASP A 7 8.11 -26.93 -7.91
C ASP A 7 9.53 -26.56 -7.47
N ILE A 8 10.15 -25.57 -8.10
CA ILE A 8 11.53 -25.11 -7.79
C ILE A 8 11.58 -23.73 -7.11
N ILE A 9 10.53 -22.89 -7.24
CA ILE A 9 10.44 -21.61 -6.57
C ILE A 9 9.89 -21.81 -5.17
N VAL A 10 10.70 -21.49 -4.14
CA VAL A 10 10.35 -21.63 -2.72
C VAL A 10 9.65 -20.39 -2.20
N GLY A 11 10.03 -19.21 -2.66
CA GLY A 11 9.44 -17.93 -2.28
C GLY A 11 9.65 -16.86 -3.34
N ILE A 12 8.74 -15.89 -3.35
CA ILE A 12 8.81 -14.72 -4.24
C ILE A 12 8.23 -13.52 -3.51
N GLN A 13 8.89 -12.39 -3.61
CA GLN A 13 8.44 -11.12 -3.03
C GLN A 13 8.89 -9.96 -3.91
N ASP A 14 8.04 -8.94 -4.06
CA ASP A 14 8.42 -7.68 -4.68
C ASP A 14 9.36 -6.87 -3.77
N MET A 15 10.15 -6.01 -4.37
CA MET A 15 11.03 -5.09 -3.67
C MET A 15 10.39 -3.71 -3.62
N GLY A 16 9.42 -3.54 -2.72
CA GLY A 16 8.76 -2.26 -2.44
C GLY A 16 9.56 -1.38 -1.48
N ALA A 17 8.88 -0.85 -0.45
CA ALA A 17 9.48 0.02 0.55
C ALA A 17 10.69 -0.62 1.23
N ALA A 18 11.79 0.13 1.36
CA ALA A 18 13.10 -0.33 1.81
C ALA A 18 13.74 -1.44 0.93
N GLY A 19 13.29 -1.56 -0.30
CA GLY A 19 13.95 -2.32 -1.37
C GLY A 19 14.34 -3.75 -1.02
N LEU A 20 15.61 -4.08 -1.18
CA LEU A 20 16.15 -5.41 -0.92
C LEU A 20 16.17 -5.76 0.58
N LEU A 21 16.30 -4.75 1.47
CA LEU A 21 16.34 -4.97 2.91
C LEU A 21 15.05 -5.60 3.42
N SER A 22 13.91 -5.01 3.14
CA SER A 22 12.60 -5.51 3.62
C SER A 22 12.26 -6.86 2.98
N SER A 23 12.36 -6.97 1.66
CA SER A 23 12.00 -8.20 0.94
C SER A 23 12.80 -9.41 1.40
N SER A 24 14.12 -9.29 1.52
CA SER A 24 14.99 -10.40 1.92
C SER A 24 14.86 -10.76 3.39
N SER A 25 14.80 -9.77 4.29
CA SER A 25 14.67 -10.02 5.73
C SER A 25 13.33 -10.66 6.09
N GLU A 26 12.23 -10.17 5.51
CA GLU A 26 10.90 -10.73 5.76
C GLU A 26 10.75 -12.16 5.25
N MET A 27 11.27 -12.46 4.04
CA MET A 27 11.22 -13.83 3.51
C MET A 27 12.01 -14.81 4.38
N ALA A 28 13.21 -14.43 4.79
CA ALA A 28 14.04 -15.27 5.66
C ALA A 28 13.40 -15.47 7.03
N ALA A 29 12.90 -14.41 7.66
CA ALA A 29 12.25 -14.47 8.97
C ALA A 29 10.96 -15.32 8.95
N LYS A 30 10.11 -15.17 7.92
CA LYS A 30 8.90 -16.01 7.77
C LYS A 30 9.23 -17.51 7.69
N ALA A 31 10.41 -17.85 7.16
CA ALA A 31 10.88 -19.23 7.10
C ALA A 31 11.63 -19.68 8.36
N GLY A 32 11.89 -18.80 9.33
CA GLY A 32 12.73 -19.07 10.49
C GLY A 32 14.20 -19.32 10.12
N MET A 33 14.65 -18.74 9.00
CA MET A 33 15.96 -18.94 8.39
C MET A 33 16.81 -17.67 8.51
N GLY A 34 18.08 -17.77 8.14
CA GLY A 34 18.97 -16.63 7.88
C GLY A 34 19.19 -16.43 6.39
N ILE A 35 19.93 -15.38 6.03
CA ILE A 35 20.31 -15.10 4.64
C ILE A 35 21.69 -14.44 4.59
N THR A 36 22.45 -14.78 3.58
CA THR A 36 23.71 -14.10 3.24
C THR A 36 23.59 -13.54 1.84
N LEU A 37 23.78 -12.22 1.69
CA LEU A 37 23.73 -11.52 0.41
C LEU A 37 25.10 -10.93 0.08
N ASN A 38 25.52 -11.11 -1.18
CA ASN A 38 26.66 -10.42 -1.77
C ASN A 38 26.17 -9.21 -2.56
N LEU A 39 26.42 -8.01 -2.04
CA LEU A 39 25.95 -6.76 -2.65
C LEU A 39 26.68 -6.40 -3.94
N ASP A 40 27.90 -6.93 -4.16
CA ASP A 40 28.63 -6.75 -5.41
C ASP A 40 27.90 -7.37 -6.60
N SER A 41 27.09 -8.40 -6.35
CA SER A 41 26.29 -9.09 -7.36
C SER A 41 24.95 -8.40 -7.65
N VAL A 42 24.55 -7.39 -6.87
CA VAL A 42 23.27 -6.69 -7.05
C VAL A 42 23.37 -5.73 -8.24
N PRO A 43 22.48 -5.84 -9.26
CA PRO A 43 22.49 -4.94 -10.39
C PRO A 43 22.23 -3.49 -9.97
N GLN A 44 23.08 -2.59 -10.45
CA GLN A 44 23.03 -1.16 -10.15
C GLN A 44 22.64 -0.36 -11.39
N ARG A 45 21.79 0.64 -11.26
CA ARG A 45 21.51 1.62 -12.31
C ARG A 45 22.43 2.83 -12.23
N GLU A 46 22.84 3.21 -11.01
CA GLU A 46 23.77 4.27 -10.72
C GLU A 46 25.14 3.65 -10.43
N THR A 47 26.22 4.37 -10.73
CA THR A 47 27.60 3.93 -10.42
C THR A 47 27.98 4.28 -8.99
N ASN A 48 28.81 3.46 -8.35
CA ASN A 48 29.37 3.67 -7.02
C ASN A 48 28.33 3.77 -5.91
N MET A 49 27.28 2.98 -5.98
CA MET A 49 26.31 2.87 -4.89
C MET A 49 26.95 2.23 -3.66
N THR A 50 26.69 2.81 -2.50
CA THR A 50 27.09 2.26 -1.21
C THR A 50 26.21 1.06 -0.81
N PRO A 51 26.67 0.17 0.10
CA PRO A 51 25.83 -0.92 0.63
C PRO A 51 24.49 -0.45 1.16
N TYR A 52 24.44 0.70 1.82
CA TYR A 52 23.20 1.30 2.33
C TYR A 52 22.23 1.67 1.21
N GLU A 53 22.72 2.29 0.16
CA GLU A 53 21.91 2.67 -1.01
C GLU A 53 21.42 1.46 -1.78
N LEU A 54 22.26 0.42 -1.95
CA LEU A 54 21.87 -0.84 -2.60
C LEU A 54 20.72 -1.53 -1.87
N MET A 55 20.80 -1.56 -0.54
CA MET A 55 19.80 -2.22 0.30
C MET A 55 18.46 -1.48 0.30
N LEU A 56 18.47 -0.15 0.29
CA LEU A 56 17.25 0.69 0.39
C LEU A 56 16.72 1.17 -0.96
N SER A 57 17.42 0.92 -2.07
CA SER A 57 16.99 1.35 -3.39
C SER A 57 15.64 0.74 -3.78
N GLU A 58 14.73 1.58 -4.25
CA GLU A 58 13.39 1.23 -4.69
C GLU A 58 13.25 1.42 -6.21
N SER A 59 13.89 0.56 -7.01
CA SER A 59 13.65 0.54 -8.45
C SER A 59 12.40 -0.26 -8.76
N GLN A 60 11.57 0.26 -9.69
CA GLN A 60 10.32 -0.39 -10.09
C GLN A 60 10.53 -1.78 -10.69
N GLU A 61 9.54 -2.65 -10.51
CA GLU A 61 9.45 -3.99 -11.13
C GLU A 61 10.58 -4.97 -10.74
N ARG A 62 11.25 -4.76 -9.60
CA ARG A 62 12.21 -5.74 -9.09
C ARG A 62 11.50 -6.78 -8.21
N MET A 63 11.90 -8.04 -8.39
CA MET A 63 11.39 -9.17 -7.63
C MET A 63 12.55 -9.95 -7.01
N LEU A 64 12.37 -10.40 -5.78
CA LEU A 64 13.28 -11.33 -5.11
C LEU A 64 12.68 -12.73 -5.14
N LEU A 65 13.45 -13.69 -5.66
CA LEU A 65 13.06 -15.09 -5.71
C LEU A 65 13.98 -15.93 -4.83
N VAL A 66 13.42 -16.87 -4.09
CA VAL A 66 14.16 -17.95 -3.45
C VAL A 66 13.89 -19.22 -4.23
N VAL A 67 14.96 -19.82 -4.74
CA VAL A 67 14.93 -20.98 -5.64
C VAL A 67 15.62 -22.16 -4.95
N LYS A 68 15.17 -23.39 -5.21
CA LYS A 68 15.86 -24.59 -4.74
C LYS A 68 17.29 -24.62 -5.26
N ARG A 69 18.21 -25.00 -4.39
CA ARG A 69 19.64 -25.06 -4.69
C ARG A 69 19.92 -25.96 -5.90
N GLY A 70 20.64 -25.42 -6.89
CA GLY A 70 20.97 -26.10 -8.14
C GLY A 70 20.00 -25.88 -9.28
N GLU A 71 18.85 -25.23 -9.01
CA GLU A 71 17.82 -24.94 -10.01
C GLU A 71 17.87 -23.46 -10.49
N GLU A 72 18.83 -22.69 -10.00
CA GLU A 72 19.01 -21.26 -10.35
C GLU A 72 19.17 -21.05 -11.87
N PRO A 73 19.93 -21.89 -12.62
CA PRO A 73 20.09 -21.71 -14.05
C PRO A 73 18.76 -21.76 -14.81
N ALA A 74 17.84 -22.64 -14.42
CA ALA A 74 16.54 -22.75 -15.08
C ALA A 74 15.69 -21.49 -14.95
N ILE A 75 15.78 -20.80 -13.81
CA ILE A 75 15.10 -19.51 -13.59
C ILE A 75 15.80 -18.39 -14.33
N ILE A 76 17.13 -18.35 -14.34
CA ILE A 76 17.91 -17.34 -15.08
C ILE A 76 17.58 -17.44 -16.58
N ASP A 77 17.63 -18.64 -17.17
CA ASP A 77 17.33 -18.87 -18.58
C ASP A 77 15.89 -18.44 -18.93
N LEU A 78 14.94 -18.70 -18.03
CA LEU A 78 13.54 -18.28 -18.19
C LEU A 78 13.38 -16.76 -18.28
N PHE A 79 14.06 -16.03 -17.41
CA PHE A 79 14.00 -14.55 -17.41
C PHE A 79 14.74 -13.98 -18.63
N GLN A 80 15.90 -14.53 -18.98
CA GLN A 80 16.64 -14.14 -20.19
C GLN A 80 15.85 -14.38 -21.48
N ALA A 81 15.08 -15.47 -21.56
CA ALA A 81 14.20 -15.72 -22.70
C ALA A 81 13.06 -14.68 -22.83
N ALA A 82 12.77 -13.94 -21.75
CA ALA A 82 11.81 -12.84 -21.72
C ALA A 82 12.46 -11.47 -21.82
N ASP A 83 13.76 -11.39 -22.12
CA ASP A 83 14.57 -10.15 -22.17
C ASP A 83 14.59 -9.41 -20.80
N LEU A 84 14.69 -10.20 -19.72
CA LEU A 84 14.78 -9.72 -18.35
C LEU A 84 16.06 -10.23 -17.68
N ASP A 85 16.68 -9.38 -16.86
CA ASP A 85 17.85 -9.74 -16.09
C ASP A 85 17.48 -10.55 -14.84
N ALA A 86 18.24 -11.59 -14.55
CA ALA A 86 18.18 -12.34 -13.31
C ALA A 86 19.60 -12.74 -12.86
N VAL A 87 19.91 -12.49 -11.62
CA VAL A 87 21.23 -12.74 -11.03
C VAL A 87 21.12 -13.37 -9.65
N ILE A 88 22.10 -14.18 -9.30
CA ILE A 88 22.22 -14.75 -7.96
C ILE A 88 22.90 -13.73 -7.07
N ILE A 89 22.24 -13.30 -6.01
CA ILE A 89 22.76 -12.30 -5.07
C ILE A 89 23.09 -12.89 -3.69
N GLY A 90 22.80 -14.16 -3.43
CA GLY A 90 23.08 -14.76 -2.14
C GLY A 90 22.42 -16.10 -1.90
N ASN A 91 22.43 -16.53 -0.65
CA ASN A 91 21.90 -17.82 -0.23
C ASN A 91 21.09 -17.70 1.07
N VAL A 92 20.03 -18.50 1.19
CA VAL A 92 19.34 -18.73 2.45
C VAL A 92 20.17 -19.68 3.32
N THR A 93 20.25 -19.41 4.61
CA THR A 93 21.06 -20.16 5.59
C THR A 93 20.18 -20.59 6.78
N ASP A 94 20.65 -21.53 7.56
CA ASP A 94 19.96 -22.04 8.76
C ASP A 94 20.46 -21.40 10.08
N ASN A 95 21.33 -20.36 9.98
CA ASN A 95 21.98 -19.76 11.12
C ASN A 95 21.18 -18.63 11.81
N GLY A 96 20.00 -18.25 11.27
CA GLY A 96 19.18 -17.18 11.79
C GLY A 96 19.79 -15.77 11.71
N ARG A 97 20.81 -15.58 10.87
CA ARG A 97 21.51 -14.32 10.74
C ARG A 97 21.26 -13.66 9.39
N TYR A 98 21.29 -12.35 9.38
CA TYR A 98 21.25 -11.51 8.20
C TYR A 98 22.67 -10.97 7.95
N ILE A 99 23.33 -11.50 6.94
CA ILE A 99 24.73 -11.20 6.64
C ILE A 99 24.82 -10.53 5.27
N LEU A 100 25.50 -9.39 5.20
CA LEU A 100 25.79 -8.68 3.97
C LEU A 100 27.29 -8.61 3.74
N THR A 101 27.72 -8.90 2.51
CA THR A 101 29.11 -8.70 2.08
C THR A 101 29.16 -7.67 0.95
N PHE A 102 30.26 -6.91 0.93
CA PHE A 102 30.57 -5.92 -0.10
C PHE A 102 32.08 -5.71 -0.15
N ASP A 103 32.70 -5.70 -1.35
CA ASP A 103 34.16 -5.66 -1.53
C ASP A 103 34.88 -6.75 -0.71
N ASP A 104 34.34 -7.97 -0.70
CA ASP A 104 34.85 -9.12 0.08
C ASP A 104 34.85 -8.92 1.60
N GLU A 105 34.24 -7.85 2.12
CA GLU A 105 34.11 -7.58 3.55
C GLU A 105 32.69 -7.79 4.06
N ILE A 106 32.54 -8.20 5.32
CA ILE A 106 31.22 -8.24 5.99
C ILE A 106 30.84 -6.82 6.41
N VAL A 107 29.85 -6.25 5.75
CA VAL A 107 29.34 -4.89 6.05
C VAL A 107 28.14 -4.89 6.99
N ALA A 108 27.49 -6.04 7.19
CA ALA A 108 26.47 -6.24 8.22
C ALA A 108 26.41 -7.70 8.65
N ASP A 109 26.20 -7.95 9.93
CA ASP A 109 25.97 -9.28 10.51
C ASP A 109 25.11 -9.13 11.78
N VAL A 110 23.80 -9.33 11.62
CA VAL A 110 22.82 -9.14 12.70
C VAL A 110 21.87 -10.34 12.78
N PRO A 111 21.26 -10.63 13.94
CA PRO A 111 20.14 -11.59 14.00
C PRO A 111 19.00 -11.15 13.10
N ILE A 112 18.37 -12.06 12.37
CA ILE A 112 17.25 -11.75 11.45
C ILE A 112 16.07 -11.12 12.20
N ASP A 113 15.79 -11.58 13.40
CA ASP A 113 14.71 -11.08 14.24
C ASP A 113 14.86 -9.60 14.61
N PHE A 114 16.09 -9.10 14.66
CA PHE A 114 16.35 -7.68 14.92
C PHE A 114 15.77 -6.76 13.83
N LEU A 115 15.70 -7.24 12.59
CA LEU A 115 15.18 -6.50 11.46
C LEU A 115 13.66 -6.62 11.31
N THR A 116 13.06 -7.70 11.79
CA THR A 116 11.67 -8.07 11.48
C THR A 116 10.74 -8.02 12.69
N HIS A 117 11.28 -8.04 13.91
CA HIS A 117 10.50 -7.98 15.15
C HIS A 117 10.76 -6.69 15.91
N ALA A 118 10.17 -5.59 15.44
CA ALA A 118 10.19 -4.36 16.20
C ALA A 118 9.42 -4.53 17.54
N PRO A 119 9.95 -4.07 18.68
CA PRO A 119 9.24 -4.10 19.94
C PRO A 119 7.97 -3.25 19.83
N LYS A 120 6.87 -3.75 20.40
CA LYS A 120 5.62 -2.96 20.50
C LYS A 120 5.91 -1.69 21.29
N GLN A 121 5.69 -0.56 20.67
CA GLN A 121 5.78 0.73 21.33
C GLN A 121 4.39 1.15 21.80
N ASN A 122 4.26 1.41 23.10
CA ASN A 122 3.08 2.03 23.67
C ASN A 122 3.33 3.54 23.70
N LEU A 123 3.01 4.22 22.60
CA LEU A 123 3.12 5.66 22.53
C LEU A 123 1.99 6.34 23.31
N PRO A 124 2.24 7.52 23.91
CA PRO A 124 1.19 8.27 24.57
C PRO A 124 0.11 8.67 23.54
N MET A 125 -1.15 8.60 23.95
CA MET A 125 -2.30 8.88 23.10
C MET A 125 -3.19 9.93 23.79
N ALA A 126 -3.64 10.92 23.03
CA ALA A 126 -4.51 11.98 23.53
C ALA A 126 -5.53 12.39 22.46
N GLU A 127 -6.79 12.52 22.85
CA GLU A 127 -7.81 13.03 21.94
C GLU A 127 -7.49 14.46 21.50
N PRO A 128 -7.54 14.77 20.20
CA PRO A 128 -7.30 16.12 19.70
C PRO A 128 -8.27 17.14 20.27
N LYS A 129 -7.76 18.23 20.83
CA LYS A 129 -8.56 19.30 21.44
C LYS A 129 -9.62 19.88 20.48
N ARG A 130 -9.36 19.85 19.17
CA ARG A 130 -10.30 20.34 18.17
C ARG A 130 -11.60 19.54 18.12
N ILE A 131 -11.59 18.23 18.42
CA ILE A 131 -12.78 17.38 18.37
C ILE A 131 -13.83 17.87 19.36
N ALA A 132 -13.43 18.23 20.58
CA ALA A 132 -14.31 18.78 21.59
C ALA A 132 -14.92 20.15 21.19
N GLY A 133 -14.32 20.87 20.25
CA GLY A 133 -14.82 22.14 19.73
C GLY A 133 -15.86 22.01 18.62
N PHE A 134 -16.04 20.82 18.05
CA PHE A 134 -17.07 20.60 17.04
C PHE A 134 -18.42 20.40 17.72
N SER A 135 -19.39 21.24 17.36
CA SER A 135 -20.77 21.10 17.82
C SER A 135 -21.65 20.65 16.68
N SER A 136 -22.70 19.88 17.00
CA SER A 136 -23.78 19.52 16.07
C SER A 136 -24.72 20.70 15.81
N ALA A 137 -24.18 21.92 15.71
CA ALA A 137 -24.97 23.10 15.37
C ALA A 137 -25.70 22.82 14.04
N GLN A 138 -27.02 23.02 14.05
CA GLN A 138 -27.80 22.92 12.82
C GLN A 138 -27.32 23.98 11.84
N PHE A 139 -26.72 23.55 10.75
CA PHE A 139 -26.35 24.42 9.64
C PHE A 139 -27.47 24.36 8.61
N GLU A 140 -28.26 25.42 8.54
CA GLU A 140 -29.29 25.61 7.51
C GLU A 140 -28.81 26.66 6.51
N PRO A 141 -28.26 26.26 5.36
CA PRO A 141 -27.84 27.21 4.34
C PRO A 141 -29.07 27.89 3.74
N ALA A 142 -29.04 29.23 3.62
CA ALA A 142 -30.07 29.96 2.90
C ALA A 142 -29.95 29.69 1.40
N VAL A 143 -30.87 28.91 0.85
CA VAL A 143 -30.96 28.64 -0.60
C VAL A 143 -32.05 29.54 -1.17
N ASN A 144 -31.65 30.67 -1.77
CA ASN A 144 -32.58 31.64 -2.38
C ASN A 144 -32.95 31.27 -3.82
N ASP A 145 -32.03 30.65 -4.54
CA ASP A 145 -32.21 30.16 -5.91
C ASP A 145 -31.61 28.74 -6.03
N VAL A 146 -32.48 27.75 -6.08
CA VAL A 146 -32.07 26.33 -6.16
C VAL A 146 -31.31 26.06 -7.44
N LYS A 147 -31.72 26.61 -8.59
CA LYS A 147 -31.04 26.38 -9.88
C LYS A 147 -29.63 26.97 -9.85
N GLN A 148 -29.46 28.19 -9.40
CA GLN A 148 -28.15 28.82 -9.31
C GLN A 148 -27.26 28.09 -8.29
N THR A 149 -27.79 27.71 -7.15
CA THR A 149 -27.06 26.93 -6.14
C THR A 149 -26.54 25.59 -6.71
N ILE A 150 -27.36 24.85 -7.48
CA ILE A 150 -26.92 23.62 -8.13
C ILE A 150 -25.78 23.92 -9.13
N LEU A 151 -25.89 24.94 -9.95
CA LEU A 151 -24.86 25.31 -10.90
C LEU A 151 -23.55 25.68 -10.20
N ASP A 152 -23.63 26.46 -9.14
CA ASP A 152 -22.48 26.86 -8.33
C ASP A 152 -21.79 25.66 -7.66
N LEU A 153 -22.57 24.69 -7.14
CA LEU A 153 -22.05 23.47 -6.54
C LEU A 153 -21.35 22.58 -7.58
N ILE A 154 -21.96 22.37 -8.76
CA ILE A 154 -21.37 21.55 -9.83
C ILE A 154 -20.08 22.19 -10.35
N ALA A 155 -19.98 23.51 -10.32
CA ALA A 155 -18.80 24.25 -10.77
C ALA A 155 -17.62 24.19 -9.74
N GLN A 156 -17.87 23.77 -8.49
CA GLN A 156 -16.81 23.69 -7.50
C GLN A 156 -15.71 22.70 -7.88
N PRO A 157 -14.42 23.04 -7.75
CA PRO A 157 -13.32 22.14 -8.13
C PRO A 157 -13.36 20.76 -7.45
N THR A 158 -13.92 20.69 -6.23
CA THR A 158 -14.08 19.44 -5.47
C THR A 158 -15.24 18.56 -5.97
N ILE A 159 -16.20 19.12 -6.69
CA ILE A 159 -17.41 18.45 -7.16
C ILE A 159 -17.39 18.26 -8.67
N ALA A 160 -16.84 19.23 -9.40
CA ALA A 160 -16.75 19.22 -10.87
C ALA A 160 -16.05 17.94 -11.40
N SER A 161 -16.37 17.59 -12.64
CA SER A 161 -15.78 16.44 -13.32
C SER A 161 -14.26 16.47 -13.31
N LYS A 162 -13.64 15.35 -12.97
CA LYS A 162 -12.19 15.14 -13.02
C LYS A 162 -11.71 14.57 -14.37
N ALA A 163 -12.57 14.56 -15.38
CA ALA A 163 -12.26 13.99 -16.69
C ALA A 163 -10.96 14.56 -17.31
N ALA A 164 -10.66 15.84 -17.08
CA ALA A 164 -9.43 16.45 -17.54
C ALA A 164 -8.17 15.78 -16.97
N LEU A 165 -8.25 15.24 -15.74
CA LEU A 165 -7.17 14.54 -15.08
C LEU A 165 -7.07 13.08 -15.53
N PHE A 166 -8.13 12.29 -15.43
CA PHE A 166 -8.08 10.86 -15.70
C PHE A 166 -7.99 10.49 -17.18
N ARG A 167 -8.25 11.41 -18.12
CA ARG A 167 -8.05 11.18 -19.56
C ARG A 167 -6.60 10.91 -19.95
N HIS A 168 -5.64 11.31 -19.12
CA HIS A 168 -4.21 11.05 -19.37
C HIS A 168 -3.79 9.63 -19.00
N PHE A 169 -4.64 8.88 -18.31
CA PHE A 169 -4.36 7.51 -17.88
C PHE A 169 -5.17 6.52 -18.71
N ASP A 170 -4.52 5.39 -19.03
CA ASP A 170 -5.20 4.32 -19.75
C ASP A 170 -6.15 3.56 -18.81
N SER A 171 -7.45 3.71 -19.05
CA SER A 171 -8.49 3.01 -18.30
C SER A 171 -9.03 1.77 -19.03
N MET A 172 -8.43 1.43 -20.18
CA MET A 172 -8.93 0.39 -21.09
C MET A 172 -7.90 -0.69 -21.40
N VAL A 173 -6.81 -0.77 -20.64
CA VAL A 173 -5.75 -1.77 -20.83
C VAL A 173 -6.38 -3.16 -21.02
N ARG A 174 -5.94 -3.87 -22.06
CA ARG A 174 -6.46 -5.18 -22.47
C ARG A 174 -7.95 -5.19 -22.83
N ALA A 175 -8.64 -4.06 -22.88
CA ALA A 175 -10.07 -3.93 -23.16
C ALA A 175 -10.97 -4.77 -22.21
N ASP A 176 -10.55 -4.94 -20.99
CA ASP A 176 -11.29 -5.72 -19.96
C ASP A 176 -12.18 -4.85 -19.06
N THR A 177 -12.08 -3.53 -19.16
CA THR A 177 -12.88 -2.59 -18.36
C THR A 177 -14.32 -2.54 -18.85
N ALA A 178 -15.27 -3.01 -18.03
CA ALA A 178 -16.70 -3.01 -18.31
C ALA A 178 -17.37 -1.72 -17.84
N ILE A 179 -17.02 -1.20 -16.65
CA ILE A 179 -17.45 0.11 -16.15
C ILE A 179 -16.21 1.01 -16.09
N LYS A 180 -16.26 2.08 -16.88
CA LYS A 180 -15.18 3.06 -17.05
C LYS A 180 -15.20 4.13 -15.96
N PRO A 181 -14.16 4.99 -15.87
CA PRO A 181 -14.18 6.18 -15.02
C PRO A 181 -15.44 7.03 -15.24
N GLY A 182 -16.06 7.44 -14.13
CA GLY A 182 -17.35 8.11 -14.08
C GLY A 182 -18.48 7.22 -13.54
N GLY A 183 -18.26 5.91 -13.36
CA GLY A 183 -19.11 5.03 -12.57
C GLY A 183 -18.76 5.07 -11.08
N ASP A 184 -19.63 4.49 -10.24
CA ASP A 184 -19.41 4.44 -8.79
C ASP A 184 -18.18 3.58 -8.40
N ALA A 185 -17.97 2.48 -9.13
CA ALA A 185 -16.77 1.65 -9.03
C ALA A 185 -16.32 1.18 -10.41
N SER A 186 -15.06 0.85 -10.54
CA SER A 186 -14.53 0.20 -11.74
C SER A 186 -14.98 -1.26 -11.78
N LEU A 187 -15.34 -1.77 -12.95
CA LEU A 187 -15.64 -3.18 -13.16
C LEU A 187 -14.75 -3.74 -14.26
N VAL A 188 -13.90 -4.72 -13.91
CA VAL A 188 -12.92 -5.33 -14.81
C VAL A 188 -13.22 -6.81 -14.98
N ARG A 189 -13.33 -7.27 -16.24
CA ARG A 189 -13.62 -8.66 -16.57
C ARG A 189 -12.41 -9.57 -16.29
N VAL A 190 -12.66 -10.77 -15.77
CA VAL A 190 -11.65 -11.82 -15.66
C VAL A 190 -11.73 -12.71 -16.92
N ARG A 191 -10.75 -12.56 -17.80
CA ARG A 191 -10.70 -13.29 -19.09
C ARG A 191 -10.83 -14.79 -18.92
N GLY A 192 -11.50 -15.44 -19.86
CA GLY A 192 -11.74 -16.89 -19.84
C GLY A 192 -12.81 -17.31 -18.82
N THR A 193 -13.48 -16.38 -18.16
CA THR A 193 -14.54 -16.66 -17.18
C THR A 193 -15.77 -15.76 -17.40
N LYS A 194 -16.84 -16.05 -16.67
CA LYS A 194 -18.03 -15.16 -16.56
C LYS A 194 -17.95 -14.23 -15.35
N LYS A 195 -16.76 -14.07 -14.75
CA LYS A 195 -16.53 -13.26 -13.55
C LYS A 195 -16.00 -11.88 -13.91
N ALA A 196 -16.23 -10.93 -13.01
CA ALA A 196 -15.63 -9.61 -13.02
C ALA A 196 -15.23 -9.21 -11.59
N LEU A 197 -14.30 -8.29 -11.46
CA LEU A 197 -13.89 -7.68 -10.20
C LEU A 197 -14.35 -6.23 -10.20
N ALA A 198 -15.06 -5.83 -9.15
CA ALA A 198 -15.38 -4.44 -8.87
C ALA A 198 -14.39 -3.88 -7.87
N MET A 199 -13.89 -2.67 -8.13
CA MET A 199 -12.89 -2.00 -7.31
C MET A 199 -13.22 -0.53 -7.20
N THR A 200 -13.06 0.02 -5.99
CA THR A 200 -13.22 1.45 -5.70
C THR A 200 -12.19 1.92 -4.69
N THR A 201 -11.96 3.21 -4.63
CA THR A 201 -11.07 3.86 -3.65
C THR A 201 -11.80 5.06 -3.08
N ASP A 202 -12.13 5.01 -1.81
CA ASP A 202 -13.01 5.97 -1.17
C ASP A 202 -12.48 6.44 0.18
N VAL A 203 -12.49 7.74 0.38
CA VAL A 203 -12.25 8.40 1.67
C VAL A 203 -12.66 9.87 1.61
N ASN A 204 -13.19 10.39 2.71
CA ASN A 204 -13.32 11.83 2.91
C ASN A 204 -12.50 12.26 4.13
N ALA A 205 -11.34 12.84 3.88
CA ALA A 205 -10.41 13.27 4.92
C ALA A 205 -11.02 14.29 5.90
N ARG A 206 -12.02 15.07 5.48
CA ARG A 206 -12.71 16.02 6.37
C ARG A 206 -13.53 15.31 7.42
N TYR A 207 -14.16 14.19 7.09
CA TYR A 207 -14.90 13.40 8.07
C TYR A 207 -13.98 12.75 9.09
N LEU A 208 -12.82 12.22 8.64
CA LEU A 208 -11.80 11.72 9.57
C LEU A 208 -11.23 12.85 10.47
N TYR A 209 -11.08 14.06 9.93
CA TYR A 209 -10.62 15.20 10.71
C TYR A 209 -11.63 15.61 11.80
N LEU A 210 -12.93 15.50 11.53
CA LEU A 210 -13.99 15.80 12.50
C LEU A 210 -14.13 14.70 13.56
N ASP A 211 -14.15 13.45 13.12
CA ASP A 211 -14.25 12.26 13.98
C ASP A 211 -13.54 11.10 13.26
N PRO A 212 -12.34 10.68 13.68
CA PRO A 212 -11.56 9.67 12.99
C PRO A 212 -12.23 8.30 13.00
N PHE A 213 -12.97 7.93 14.05
CA PHE A 213 -13.67 6.67 14.14
C PHE A 213 -14.87 6.61 13.18
N VAL A 214 -15.75 7.59 13.27
CA VAL A 214 -16.96 7.65 12.41
C VAL A 214 -16.57 7.95 10.97
N GLY A 215 -15.61 8.85 10.73
CA GLY A 215 -15.10 9.16 9.38
C GLY A 215 -14.53 7.94 8.68
N ALA A 216 -13.82 7.08 9.40
CA ALA A 216 -13.31 5.82 8.87
C ALA A 216 -14.41 4.81 8.55
N GLN A 217 -15.44 4.70 9.42
CA GLN A 217 -16.64 3.91 9.10
C GLN A 217 -17.34 4.42 7.84
N MET A 218 -17.46 5.74 7.68
CA MET A 218 -18.07 6.34 6.50
C MET A 218 -17.29 5.98 5.22
N ALA A 219 -15.96 5.97 5.25
CA ALA A 219 -15.14 5.57 4.11
C ALA A 219 -15.41 4.10 3.70
N VAL A 220 -15.43 3.18 4.66
CA VAL A 220 -15.76 1.76 4.40
C VAL A 220 -17.18 1.60 3.87
N ALA A 221 -18.15 2.34 4.45
CA ALA A 221 -19.55 2.29 4.00
C ALA A 221 -19.73 2.85 2.58
N GLU A 222 -19.01 3.92 2.24
CA GLU A 222 -19.01 4.52 0.91
C GLU A 222 -18.46 3.52 -0.12
N ALA A 223 -17.29 2.96 0.14
CA ALA A 223 -16.67 1.94 -0.71
C ALA A 223 -17.62 0.73 -0.92
N ALA A 224 -18.23 0.23 0.14
CA ALA A 224 -19.16 -0.89 0.06
C ALA A 224 -20.37 -0.55 -0.82
N ARG A 225 -20.97 0.64 -0.66
CA ARG A 225 -22.09 1.10 -1.50
C ARG A 225 -21.71 1.24 -2.96
N ASN A 226 -20.53 1.78 -3.24
CA ASN A 226 -20.02 1.95 -4.60
C ASN A 226 -19.82 0.60 -5.31
N ILE A 227 -19.29 -0.40 -4.60
CA ILE A 227 -19.22 -1.78 -5.11
C ILE A 227 -20.61 -2.33 -5.41
N VAL A 228 -21.56 -2.21 -4.47
CA VAL A 228 -22.93 -2.73 -4.64
C VAL A 228 -23.67 -2.04 -5.78
N ALA A 229 -23.44 -0.75 -6.01
CA ALA A 229 -24.03 0.00 -7.12
C ALA A 229 -23.63 -0.58 -8.50
N THR A 230 -22.50 -1.29 -8.62
CA THR A 230 -22.12 -2.01 -9.85
C THR A 230 -22.72 -3.41 -9.98
N GLY A 231 -23.48 -3.87 -8.99
CA GLY A 231 -24.06 -5.21 -8.91
C GLY A 231 -23.12 -6.26 -8.30
N ALA A 232 -21.97 -5.85 -7.75
CA ALA A 232 -21.02 -6.74 -7.06
C ALA A 232 -21.23 -6.75 -5.54
N LEU A 233 -20.58 -7.70 -4.85
CA LEU A 233 -20.54 -7.77 -3.39
C LEU A 233 -19.13 -7.44 -2.91
N PRO A 234 -18.98 -6.65 -1.84
CA PRO A 234 -17.69 -6.45 -1.17
C PRO A 234 -17.15 -7.78 -0.62
N ILE A 235 -15.92 -8.14 -0.93
CA ILE A 235 -15.29 -9.40 -0.50
C ILE A 235 -14.00 -9.22 0.26
N GLY A 236 -13.39 -8.05 0.18
CA GLY A 236 -12.15 -7.71 0.87
C GLY A 236 -11.84 -6.24 0.78
N ILE A 237 -11.05 -5.76 1.74
CA ILE A 237 -10.58 -4.38 1.84
C ILE A 237 -9.06 -4.40 1.84
N THR A 238 -8.46 -3.43 1.14
CA THR A 238 -7.09 -3.01 1.35
C THR A 238 -7.10 -1.59 1.89
N ASP A 239 -6.32 -1.30 2.92
CA ASP A 239 -6.25 0.04 3.46
C ASP A 239 -5.04 0.83 2.90
N GLY A 240 -5.11 2.15 2.96
CA GLY A 240 -4.03 3.06 2.63
C GLY A 240 -3.93 4.13 3.71
N LEU A 241 -3.30 3.79 4.84
CA LEU A 241 -3.20 4.66 6.01
C LEU A 241 -2.11 5.70 5.80
N ASN A 242 -2.48 6.97 5.81
CA ASN A 242 -1.56 8.11 5.67
C ASN A 242 -1.80 9.09 6.81
N PHE A 243 -0.86 9.15 7.75
CA PHE A 243 -0.95 9.98 8.95
C PHE A 243 0.35 10.73 9.20
N GLY A 244 0.32 11.71 10.08
CA GLY A 244 1.51 12.37 10.60
C GLY A 244 2.30 11.45 11.53
N SER A 245 3.35 12.01 12.18
CA SER A 245 4.17 11.23 13.11
C SER A 245 3.36 10.78 14.34
N PRO A 246 3.38 9.49 14.69
CA PRO A 246 2.75 8.96 15.89
C PRO A 246 3.46 9.40 17.19
N ASP A 247 4.63 10.05 17.08
CA ASP A 247 5.27 10.72 18.23
C ASP A 247 4.40 11.86 18.79
N ASN A 248 3.46 12.37 17.97
CA ASN A 248 2.44 13.30 18.42
C ASN A 248 1.24 12.51 18.97
N PRO A 249 0.90 12.63 20.27
CA PRO A 249 -0.19 11.89 20.89
C PRO A 249 -1.56 12.09 20.25
N GLU A 250 -1.85 13.27 19.70
CA GLU A 250 -3.11 13.54 19.00
C GLU A 250 -3.17 12.81 17.65
N VAL A 251 -2.05 12.74 16.91
CA VAL A 251 -1.97 11.99 15.65
C VAL A 251 -2.06 10.50 15.89
N TYR A 252 -1.44 10.00 16.95
CA TYR A 252 -1.54 8.58 17.30
C TYR A 252 -2.98 8.18 17.66
N TYR A 253 -3.69 9.06 18.38
CA TYR A 253 -5.13 8.88 18.65
C TYR A 253 -5.93 8.80 17.34
N GLU A 254 -5.68 9.70 16.40
CA GLU A 254 -6.39 9.70 15.11
C GLU A 254 -6.16 8.39 14.32
N LEU A 255 -4.92 7.92 14.28
CA LEU A 255 -4.57 6.64 13.65
C LEU A 255 -5.30 5.47 14.32
N ASP A 256 -5.23 5.38 15.65
CA ASP A 256 -5.88 4.31 16.42
C ASP A 256 -7.39 4.28 16.19
N GLN A 257 -8.05 5.44 16.30
CA GLN A 257 -9.49 5.56 16.12
C GLN A 257 -9.93 5.29 14.67
N ALA A 258 -9.14 5.71 13.68
CA ALA A 258 -9.42 5.40 12.29
C ALA A 258 -9.33 3.88 12.02
N VAL A 259 -8.30 3.22 12.52
CA VAL A 259 -8.16 1.76 12.41
C VAL A 259 -9.30 1.03 13.15
N ALA A 260 -9.67 1.50 14.34
CA ALA A 260 -10.82 0.96 15.08
C ALA A 260 -12.13 1.12 14.30
N GLY A 261 -12.36 2.26 13.65
CA GLY A 261 -13.53 2.54 12.82
C GLY A 261 -13.60 1.62 11.59
N ILE A 262 -12.50 1.46 10.85
CA ILE A 262 -12.40 0.52 9.72
C ILE A 262 -12.75 -0.89 10.20
N ASN A 263 -12.11 -1.37 11.25
CA ASN A 263 -12.33 -2.71 11.80
C ASN A 263 -13.77 -2.95 12.24
N ALA A 264 -14.39 -1.97 12.89
CA ALA A 264 -15.77 -2.09 13.39
C ALA A 264 -16.75 -2.32 12.23
N LEU A 265 -16.64 -1.55 11.15
CA LEU A 265 -17.58 -1.70 10.02
C LEU A 265 -17.20 -2.88 9.11
N ALA A 266 -15.92 -3.16 8.90
CA ALA A 266 -15.46 -4.34 8.16
C ALA A 266 -16.02 -5.66 8.75
N LYS A 267 -16.04 -5.76 10.09
CA LYS A 267 -16.66 -6.90 10.79
C LYS A 267 -18.16 -6.98 10.56
N GLN A 268 -18.89 -5.85 10.62
CA GLN A 268 -20.34 -5.83 10.39
C GLN A 268 -20.69 -6.23 8.95
N LEU A 269 -19.90 -5.81 7.97
CA LEU A 269 -20.08 -6.15 6.56
C LEU A 269 -19.53 -7.53 6.19
N ASN A 270 -18.87 -8.22 7.12
CA ASN A 270 -18.15 -9.48 6.86
C ASN A 270 -17.15 -9.36 5.69
N THR A 271 -16.47 -8.22 5.61
CA THR A 271 -15.50 -7.89 4.55
C THR A 271 -14.12 -7.74 5.18
N PRO A 272 -13.26 -8.76 5.14
CA PRO A 272 -11.97 -8.74 5.82
C PRO A 272 -11.01 -7.73 5.21
N ILE A 273 -10.14 -7.15 6.04
CA ILE A 273 -8.98 -6.40 5.61
C ILE A 273 -7.89 -7.41 5.30
N ILE A 274 -7.51 -7.51 4.02
CA ILE A 274 -6.60 -8.55 3.51
C ILE A 274 -5.17 -8.06 3.31
N SER A 275 -4.99 -6.75 3.20
CA SER A 275 -3.70 -6.09 3.00
C SER A 275 -3.84 -4.60 3.28
N GLY A 276 -2.74 -3.88 3.27
CA GLY A 276 -2.74 -2.43 3.38
C GLY A 276 -1.34 -1.84 3.37
N ASN A 277 -1.30 -0.52 3.37
CA ASN A 277 -0.08 0.25 3.47
C ASN A 277 -0.24 1.33 4.54
N VAL A 278 0.82 1.57 5.32
CA VAL A 278 0.88 2.68 6.26
C VAL A 278 2.06 3.58 5.94
N SER A 279 1.78 4.88 5.85
CA SER A 279 2.80 5.93 5.67
C SER A 279 2.67 6.96 6.78
N LEU A 280 3.75 7.13 7.54
CA LEU A 280 3.82 8.02 8.69
C LEU A 280 4.85 9.11 8.44
N TYR A 281 4.41 10.37 8.42
CA TYR A 281 5.23 11.50 8.01
C TYR A 281 5.69 12.33 9.21
N LYS A 282 7.00 12.50 9.39
CA LYS A 282 7.57 13.32 10.48
C LYS A 282 7.57 14.82 10.19
N ASP A 283 7.44 15.24 8.93
CA ASP A 283 7.50 16.66 8.56
C ASP A 283 6.18 17.36 8.85
N ARG A 284 6.23 18.41 9.69
CA ARG A 284 5.08 19.27 9.99
C ARG A 284 4.49 19.95 8.75
N LYS A 285 5.26 20.14 7.69
CA LYS A 285 4.78 20.72 6.43
C LYS A 285 3.92 19.75 5.65
N SER A 286 4.18 18.45 5.73
CA SER A 286 3.41 17.41 5.02
C SER A 286 1.99 17.26 5.57
N THR A 287 1.78 17.41 6.88
CA THR A 287 0.43 17.37 7.49
C THR A 287 -0.47 18.53 7.04
N ARG A 288 0.10 19.69 6.74
CA ARG A 288 -0.66 20.83 6.16
C ARG A 288 -0.89 20.66 4.65
N LEU A 289 0.06 20.09 3.93
CA LEU A 289 -0.06 19.83 2.48
C LEU A 289 -1.08 18.73 2.18
N ASN A 290 -1.13 17.67 2.96
CA ASN A 290 -2.12 16.62 2.79
C ASN A 290 -3.56 17.08 3.07
N SER A 291 -3.75 18.07 3.94
CA SER A 291 -5.07 18.69 4.17
C SER A 291 -5.47 19.71 3.08
N SER A 292 -4.52 20.20 2.28
CA SER A 292 -4.77 21.17 1.21
C SER A 292 -4.86 20.57 -0.20
N HIS A 293 -4.46 19.30 -0.39
CA HIS A 293 -4.53 18.62 -1.67
C HIS A 293 -5.80 17.80 -1.88
N TYR A 294 -6.69 17.82 -0.92
CA TYR A 294 -8.00 17.19 -1.00
C TYR A 294 -9.07 18.27 -0.77
#